data_08024a4b127d7333e6c4ae28c65127a9
#
_entry.id   08024a4b127d7333e6c4ae28c65127a9
#
_cell.length_a   1.000
_cell.length_b   1.000
_cell.length_c   1.000
_cell.angle_alpha   90.00
_cell.angle_beta   90.00
_cell.angle_gamma   90.00
#
_symmetry.space_group_name_H-M   'P 1'
#
loop_
_entity.id
_entity.type
_entity.pdbx_description
1 polymer ?
#
loop_
_entity_poly.entity_id
_entity_poly.type
_entity_poly.pdbx_seq_one_letter_code
_entity_poly.pdbx_strand_id
1 'polypeptide(L)'
;MIKSYFPYLLLLFFSFDGLAQTRTQTTLDYQNRIHPEISNGFMVVSQNSHATEAGYEILKKGGNAVDASVAVGFALAVTLPRAGNLGGGGFVLIYDKEENEVSSIDYRSAAPKSATSDLFVQEDSVVRFGHLVNAVP
;
A
#
# COMPACT_ATOMS: atom_id res chain seq x y z
N MET A 1 -38.16 5.53 -54.21
CA MET A 1 -36.66 5.40 -54.31
C MET A 1 -36.07 5.57 -52.93
N ILE A 2 -35.96 4.50 -52.18
CA ILE A 2 -35.28 4.50 -50.87
C ILE A 2 -33.85 4.02 -51.16
N LYS A 3 -32.89 4.98 -51.20
CA LYS A 3 -31.48 4.63 -51.32
C LYS A 3 -31.06 3.97 -50.02
N SER A 4 -30.56 2.74 -50.13
CA SER A 4 -30.06 1.93 -49.02
C SER A 4 -28.86 2.60 -48.36
N TYR A 5 -29.06 3.17 -47.19
CA TYR A 5 -27.96 3.66 -46.29
C TYR A 5 -27.46 2.55 -45.37
N PHE A 6 -27.87 1.33 -45.58
CA PHE A 6 -27.55 0.15 -44.78
C PHE A 6 -26.03 -0.12 -44.62
N PRO A 7 -25.18 0.04 -45.68
CA PRO A 7 -23.76 -0.20 -45.54
C PRO A 7 -23.05 0.84 -44.68
N TYR A 8 -23.56 2.08 -44.57
CA TYR A 8 -22.93 3.10 -43.75
C TYR A 8 -23.25 2.97 -42.25
N LEU A 9 -24.40 2.37 -41.95
CA LEU A 9 -24.78 2.08 -40.54
C LEU A 9 -23.92 0.94 -39.98
N LEU A 10 -23.50 -0.02 -40.80
CA LEU A 10 -22.65 -1.13 -40.40
C LEU A 10 -21.21 -0.66 -40.08
N LEU A 11 -20.70 0.36 -40.79
CA LEU A 11 -19.37 0.95 -40.56
C LEU A 11 -19.28 1.71 -39.25
N LEU A 12 -20.39 2.28 -38.75
CA LEU A 12 -20.44 2.98 -37.47
C LEU A 12 -20.33 2.04 -36.25
N PHE A 13 -20.73 0.78 -36.39
CA PHE A 13 -20.62 -0.21 -35.32
C PHE A 13 -19.20 -0.76 -35.14
N PHE A 14 -18.37 -0.72 -36.17
CA PHE A 14 -16.98 -1.22 -36.10
C PHE A 14 -15.99 -0.23 -35.51
N SER A 15 -16.39 1.01 -35.28
CA SER A 15 -15.47 2.06 -34.77
C SER A 15 -15.47 2.20 -33.26
N PHE A 16 -16.23 1.39 -32.52
CA PHE A 16 -16.38 1.56 -31.06
C PHE A 16 -15.52 0.60 -30.21
N ASP A 17 -14.86 -0.39 -30.82
CA ASP A 17 -14.05 -1.37 -30.08
C ASP A 17 -12.64 -0.87 -29.73
N GLY A 18 -12.27 0.35 -30.13
CA GLY A 18 -10.92 0.90 -29.95
C GLY A 18 -10.65 1.63 -28.63
N LEU A 19 -11.66 1.91 -27.81
CA LEU A 19 -11.51 2.84 -26.68
C LEU A 19 -11.62 2.21 -25.27
N ALA A 20 -11.80 0.90 -25.19
CA ALA A 20 -11.98 0.19 -23.91
C ALA A 20 -10.79 -0.70 -23.53
N GLN A 21 -9.57 -0.38 -23.97
CA GLN A 21 -8.38 -0.96 -23.32
C GLN A 21 -8.00 -0.12 -22.11
N THR A 22 -8.72 -0.26 -21.01
CA THR A 22 -8.19 0.01 -19.69
C THR A 22 -6.99 -0.93 -19.51
N ARG A 23 -5.78 -0.42 -19.74
CA ARG A 23 -4.58 -1.09 -19.29
C ARG A 23 -4.71 -1.21 -17.77
N THR A 24 -5.09 -2.39 -17.32
CA THR A 24 -4.84 -2.80 -15.94
C THR A 24 -3.32 -2.77 -15.79
N GLN A 25 -2.78 -1.71 -15.21
CA GLN A 25 -1.40 -1.73 -14.78
C GLN A 25 -1.33 -2.85 -13.75
N THR A 26 -0.72 -3.95 -14.14
CA THR A 26 -0.32 -4.98 -13.19
C THR A 26 0.58 -4.31 -12.17
N THR A 27 0.19 -4.37 -10.90
CA THR A 27 0.92 -3.78 -9.78
C THR A 27 2.35 -4.34 -9.65
N LEU A 28 2.63 -5.41 -10.36
CA LEU A 28 3.93 -6.07 -10.43
C LEU A 28 4.27 -6.32 -11.91
N ASP A 29 5.20 -5.55 -12.44
CA ASP A 29 5.77 -5.79 -13.76
C ASP A 29 6.93 -6.79 -13.63
N TYR A 30 6.62 -8.07 -13.85
CA TYR A 30 7.63 -9.14 -13.83
C TYR A 30 8.53 -9.16 -15.08
N GLN A 31 8.33 -8.26 -16.03
CA GLN A 31 9.14 -8.20 -17.26
C GLN A 31 10.45 -7.44 -17.07
N ASN A 32 10.52 -6.59 -16.06
CA ASN A 32 11.78 -5.96 -15.68
C ASN A 32 12.58 -6.91 -14.81
N ARG A 33 13.77 -7.29 -15.26
CA ARG A 33 14.75 -8.00 -14.41
C ARG A 33 15.06 -7.11 -13.22
N ILE A 34 14.63 -7.53 -12.03
CA ILE A 34 15.03 -6.90 -10.78
C ILE A 34 16.49 -7.30 -10.56
N HIS A 35 17.39 -6.36 -10.74
CA HIS A 35 18.77 -6.53 -10.33
C HIS A 35 18.87 -6.25 -8.84
N PRO A 36 19.59 -7.09 -8.07
CA PRO A 36 19.81 -6.81 -6.66
C PRO A 36 20.64 -5.54 -6.52
N GLU A 37 20.21 -4.63 -5.68
CA GLU A 37 20.99 -3.48 -5.25
C GLU A 37 21.96 -3.91 -4.17
N ILE A 38 23.22 -3.47 -4.28
CA ILE A 38 24.28 -3.80 -3.33
C ILE A 38 24.84 -2.49 -2.76
N SER A 39 24.89 -2.40 -1.45
CA SER A 39 25.51 -1.26 -0.75
C SER A 39 26.60 -1.74 0.20
N ASN A 40 27.69 -0.97 0.27
CA ASN A 40 28.80 -1.22 1.20
C ASN A 40 28.67 -0.47 2.53
N GLY A 41 27.68 0.42 2.66
CA GLY A 41 27.46 1.21 3.86
C GLY A 41 26.11 0.90 4.50
N PHE A 42 25.10 1.59 4.07
CA PHE A 42 23.73 1.42 4.55
C PHE A 42 22.74 1.37 3.40
N MET A 43 21.58 0.78 3.65
CA MET A 43 20.51 0.66 2.67
C MET A 43 19.17 0.92 3.34
N VAL A 44 18.27 1.56 2.59
CA VAL A 44 16.87 1.72 2.96
C VAL A 44 16.01 1.19 1.82
N VAL A 45 15.02 0.38 2.16
CA VAL A 45 14.06 -0.16 1.19
C VAL A 45 12.65 0.03 1.72
N SER A 46 11.77 0.59 0.92
CA SER A 46 10.35 0.73 1.23
C SER A 46 9.50 0.62 -0.04
N GLN A 47 8.18 0.57 0.12
CA GLN A 47 7.24 0.49 -1.01
C GLN A 47 7.08 1.81 -1.78
N ASN A 48 7.69 2.91 -1.32
CA ASN A 48 7.59 4.21 -1.95
C ASN A 48 8.94 4.91 -1.98
N SER A 49 9.32 5.45 -3.13
CA SER A 49 10.63 6.09 -3.34
C SER A 49 10.84 7.30 -2.44
N HIS A 50 9.82 8.13 -2.20
CA HIS A 50 9.94 9.29 -1.29
C HIS A 50 10.13 8.86 0.16
N ALA A 51 9.50 7.77 0.58
CA ALA A 51 9.72 7.22 1.91
C ALA A 51 11.13 6.61 2.05
N THR A 52 11.61 5.92 1.02
CA THR A 52 12.99 5.41 0.96
C THR A 52 14.00 6.56 1.06
N GLU A 53 13.79 7.63 0.30
CA GLU A 53 14.63 8.84 0.33
C GLU A 53 14.66 9.48 1.72
N ALA A 54 13.49 9.61 2.37
CA ALA A 54 13.41 10.17 3.72
C ALA A 54 14.28 9.38 4.73
N GLY A 55 14.20 8.04 4.70
CA GLY A 55 15.05 7.21 5.55
C GLY A 55 16.54 7.28 5.21
N TYR A 56 16.86 7.30 3.92
CA TYR A 56 18.23 7.43 3.43
C TYR A 56 18.89 8.74 3.89
N GLU A 57 18.17 9.85 3.82
CA GLU A 57 18.68 11.15 4.29
C GLU A 57 18.96 11.17 5.81
N ILE A 58 18.20 10.42 6.60
CA ILE A 58 18.49 10.25 8.04
C ILE A 58 19.81 9.51 8.24
N LEU A 59 20.04 8.41 7.53
CA LEU A 59 21.29 7.66 7.62
C LEU A 59 22.50 8.50 7.18
N LYS A 60 22.36 9.28 6.11
CA LYS A 60 23.40 10.23 5.64
C LYS A 60 23.79 11.28 6.70
N LYS A 61 22.85 11.69 7.52
CA LYS A 61 23.06 12.65 8.62
C LYS A 61 23.63 12.00 9.87
N GLY A 62 23.91 10.71 9.85
CA GLY A 62 24.48 9.96 10.97
C GLY A 62 23.46 9.33 11.92
N GLY A 63 22.17 9.31 11.53
CA GLY A 63 21.14 8.55 12.24
C GLY A 63 21.33 7.04 12.06
N ASN A 64 20.74 6.26 12.95
CA ASN A 64 20.77 4.80 12.89
C ASN A 64 19.56 4.22 12.12
N ALA A 65 19.48 2.89 12.04
CA ALA A 65 18.41 2.20 11.34
C ALA A 65 17.02 2.45 11.96
N VAL A 66 16.95 2.64 13.28
CA VAL A 66 15.70 2.95 13.99
C VAL A 66 15.23 4.36 13.62
N ASP A 67 16.14 5.34 13.63
CA ASP A 67 15.84 6.71 13.22
C ASP A 67 15.32 6.76 11.77
N ALA A 68 15.99 6.02 10.88
CA ALA A 68 15.57 5.90 9.48
C ALA A 68 14.19 5.25 9.36
N SER A 69 13.91 4.20 10.14
CA SER A 69 12.61 3.52 10.12
C SER A 69 11.45 4.43 10.55
N VAL A 70 11.68 5.30 11.52
CA VAL A 70 10.72 6.32 11.95
C VAL A 70 10.43 7.31 10.81
N ALA A 71 11.47 7.82 10.15
CA ALA A 71 11.29 8.73 9.01
C ALA A 71 10.54 8.08 7.85
N VAL A 72 10.86 6.83 7.53
CA VAL A 72 10.13 6.03 6.52
C VAL A 72 8.67 5.86 6.92
N GLY A 73 8.39 5.53 8.19
CA GLY A 73 7.02 5.34 8.68
C GLY A 73 6.17 6.59 8.54
N PHE A 74 6.69 7.76 8.92
CA PHE A 74 5.99 9.04 8.74
C PHE A 74 5.78 9.38 7.25
N ALA A 75 6.77 9.14 6.42
CA ALA A 75 6.64 9.37 4.98
C ALA A 75 5.60 8.42 4.34
N LEU A 76 5.56 7.15 4.75
CA LEU A 76 4.56 6.18 4.28
C LEU A 76 3.15 6.55 4.73
N ALA A 77 2.96 7.16 5.90
CA ALA A 77 1.66 7.64 6.33
C ALA A 77 1.03 8.66 5.34
N VAL A 78 1.87 9.37 4.59
CA VAL A 78 1.44 10.31 3.54
C VAL A 78 1.39 9.64 2.16
N THR A 79 2.43 8.89 1.80
CA THR A 79 2.62 8.37 0.44
C THR A 79 1.92 7.03 0.20
N LEU A 80 1.61 6.29 1.26
CA LEU A 80 0.94 5.00 1.22
C LEU A 80 -0.07 4.83 2.37
N PRO A 81 -1.05 5.74 2.53
CA PRO A 81 -1.92 5.80 3.72
C PRO A 81 -2.77 4.55 3.94
N ARG A 82 -2.99 3.76 2.89
CA ARG A 82 -3.76 2.50 2.98
C ARG A 82 -3.00 1.36 3.71
N ALA A 83 -1.68 1.44 3.82
CA ALA A 83 -0.83 0.37 4.35
C ALA A 83 0.18 0.85 5.41
N GLY A 84 0.48 2.15 5.47
CA GLY A 84 1.33 2.75 6.50
C GLY A 84 0.64 3.97 7.07
N ASN A 85 0.24 3.94 8.35
CA ASN A 85 -0.52 5.03 8.95
C ASN A 85 -0.21 5.19 10.44
N LEU A 86 -0.31 6.45 10.92
CA LEU A 86 -0.25 6.74 12.35
C LEU A 86 -1.47 6.11 13.04
N GLY A 87 -1.24 5.44 14.15
CA GLY A 87 -2.29 4.69 14.85
C GLY A 87 -2.58 3.30 14.27
N GLY A 88 -1.90 2.91 13.19
CA GLY A 88 -1.92 1.56 12.66
C GLY A 88 -1.14 0.58 13.53
N GLY A 89 -1.20 -0.70 13.17
CA GLY A 89 -0.45 -1.76 13.84
C GLY A 89 0.65 -2.35 12.96
N GLY A 90 1.54 -3.11 13.56
CA GLY A 90 2.62 -3.78 12.86
C GLY A 90 3.56 -4.57 13.77
N PHE A 91 4.68 -4.96 13.20
CA PHE A 91 5.75 -5.68 13.87
C PHE A 91 7.08 -5.02 13.54
N VAL A 92 7.99 -4.96 14.50
CA VAL A 92 9.35 -4.50 14.30
C VAL A 92 10.32 -5.55 14.81
N LEU A 93 11.37 -5.81 14.03
CA LEU A 93 12.54 -6.56 14.47
C LEU A 93 13.76 -5.65 14.32
N ILE A 94 14.56 -5.57 15.39
CA ILE A 94 15.78 -4.78 15.44
C ILE A 94 16.91 -5.72 15.83
N TYR A 95 17.95 -5.77 15.00
CA TYR A 95 19.20 -6.42 15.36
C TYR A 95 20.26 -5.36 15.72
N ASP A 96 20.73 -5.40 16.95
CA ASP A 96 21.86 -4.61 17.39
C ASP A 96 23.15 -5.44 17.28
N LYS A 97 24.06 -4.97 16.43
CA LYS A 97 25.32 -5.66 16.18
C LYS A 97 26.32 -5.51 17.34
N GLU A 98 26.27 -4.39 18.05
CA GLU A 98 27.22 -4.11 19.15
C GLU A 98 26.91 -4.99 20.36
N GLU A 99 25.63 -5.14 20.67
CA GLU A 99 25.15 -5.99 21.76
C GLU A 99 24.89 -7.44 21.31
N ASN A 100 24.91 -7.71 20.01
CA ASN A 100 24.55 -8.98 19.39
C ASN A 100 23.18 -9.47 19.84
N GLU A 101 22.22 -8.55 19.91
CA GLU A 101 20.88 -8.80 20.43
C GLU A 101 19.82 -8.53 19.36
N VAL A 102 18.73 -9.30 19.42
CA VAL A 102 17.53 -9.09 18.61
C VAL A 102 16.39 -8.67 19.51
N SER A 103 15.86 -7.48 19.29
CA SER A 103 14.66 -6.98 19.94
C SER A 103 13.46 -7.06 18.99
N SER A 104 12.27 -7.38 19.52
CA SER A 104 11.03 -7.38 18.76
C SER A 104 9.96 -6.55 19.46
N ILE A 105 9.19 -5.83 18.67
CA ILE A 105 8.03 -5.06 19.13
C ILE A 105 6.81 -5.55 18.36
N ASP A 106 5.84 -6.08 19.08
CA ASP A 106 4.51 -6.38 18.54
C ASP A 106 3.56 -5.26 18.96
N TYR A 107 3.13 -4.47 17.99
CA TYR A 107 2.12 -3.43 18.16
C TYR A 107 0.94 -3.66 17.23
N ARG A 108 0.63 -4.93 16.96
CA ARG A 108 -0.54 -5.31 16.18
C ARG A 108 -1.80 -4.71 16.77
N SER A 109 -2.63 -4.10 15.90
CA SER A 109 -3.91 -3.51 16.33
C SER A 109 -4.79 -4.57 17.00
N ALA A 110 -5.39 -4.19 18.11
CA ALA A 110 -6.40 -4.98 18.80
C ALA A 110 -7.77 -4.33 18.64
N ALA A 111 -8.82 -5.13 18.71
CA ALA A 111 -10.17 -4.61 18.73
C ALA A 111 -10.41 -3.76 20.00
N PRO A 112 -11.26 -2.72 19.95
CA PRO A 112 -11.71 -1.99 21.13
C PRO A 112 -12.28 -2.95 22.18
N LYS A 113 -12.14 -2.63 23.47
CA LYS A 113 -12.68 -3.47 24.56
C LYS A 113 -14.21 -3.61 24.51
N SER A 114 -14.90 -2.66 23.88
CA SER A 114 -16.34 -2.67 23.65
C SER A 114 -16.77 -3.49 22.42
N ALA A 115 -15.81 -4.02 21.65
CA ALA A 115 -16.14 -4.81 20.47
C ALA A 115 -16.78 -6.15 20.86
N THR A 116 -17.92 -6.43 20.27
CA THR A 116 -18.66 -7.69 20.43
C THR A 116 -18.62 -8.46 19.10
N SER A 117 -18.96 -9.76 19.14
CA SER A 117 -18.96 -10.62 17.95
C SER A 117 -20.00 -10.19 16.89
N ASP A 118 -21.00 -9.45 17.30
CA ASP A 118 -22.10 -8.95 16.48
C ASP A 118 -21.95 -7.49 16.04
N LEU A 119 -20.80 -6.85 16.35
CA LEU A 119 -20.55 -5.44 16.04
C LEU A 119 -20.81 -5.08 14.56
N PHE A 120 -20.60 -6.02 13.65
CA PHE A 120 -20.81 -5.85 12.22
C PHE A 120 -21.99 -6.68 11.68
N VAL A 121 -22.90 -7.10 12.56
CA VAL A 121 -24.09 -7.86 12.16
C VAL A 121 -25.32 -6.96 12.27
N GLN A 122 -26.07 -6.83 11.19
CA GLN A 122 -27.38 -6.19 11.15
C GLN A 122 -28.37 -7.12 10.44
N GLU A 123 -29.53 -7.33 11.04
CA GLU A 123 -30.59 -8.17 10.47
C GLU A 123 -30.08 -9.54 10.01
N ASP A 124 -29.31 -10.26 10.85
CA ASP A 124 -28.68 -11.55 10.60
C ASP A 124 -27.72 -11.59 9.40
N SER A 125 -27.28 -10.44 8.91
CA SER A 125 -26.29 -10.34 7.83
C SER A 125 -25.09 -9.49 8.20
N VAL A 126 -23.90 -9.86 7.67
CA VAL A 126 -22.68 -9.09 7.87
C VAL A 126 -22.72 -7.83 7.02
N VAL A 127 -22.56 -6.68 7.64
CA VAL A 127 -22.43 -5.39 6.95
C VAL A 127 -21.09 -5.31 6.24
N ARG A 128 -21.12 -5.30 4.92
CA ARG A 128 -19.89 -5.36 4.10
C ARG A 128 -19.26 -4.01 3.77
N PHE A 129 -20.05 -2.93 3.76
CA PHE A 129 -19.55 -1.60 3.34
C PHE A 129 -20.23 -0.46 4.12
N GLY A 130 -19.50 0.61 4.35
CA GLY A 130 -20.03 1.93 4.73
C GLY A 130 -20.24 2.18 6.23
N HIS A 131 -20.28 1.17 7.07
CA HIS A 131 -20.56 1.33 8.50
C HIS A 131 -19.36 1.05 9.43
N LEU A 132 -18.20 0.81 8.87
CA LEU A 132 -16.95 0.63 9.62
C LEU A 132 -16.53 1.87 10.42
N VAL A 133 -17.10 3.02 10.09
CA VAL A 133 -16.82 4.30 10.77
C VAL A 133 -17.40 4.34 12.20
N ASN A 134 -18.40 3.53 12.50
CA ASN A 134 -19.05 3.50 13.81
C ASN A 134 -18.40 2.50 14.80
N ALA A 135 -17.37 1.80 14.38
CA ALA A 135 -16.66 0.82 15.21
C ALA A 135 -15.62 1.44 16.14
N VAL A 136 -15.36 2.75 16.00
CA VAL A 136 -14.44 3.48 16.87
C VAL A 136 -15.27 4.32 17.83
N PRO A 137 -15.15 4.07 19.15
CA PRO A 137 -15.79 4.90 20.16
C PRO A 137 -15.17 6.30 20.20
#